data_6269d5d4483c53c2f19ed2b32ce40b43
#
_entry.id   6269d5d4483c53c2f19ed2b32ce40b43
#
_cell.length_a   1.000
_cell.length_b   1.000
_cell.length_c   1.000
_cell.angle_alpha   90.00
_cell.angle_beta   90.00
_cell.angle_gamma   90.00
#
_symmetry.space_group_name_H-M   'P 1'
#
loop_
_entity.id
_entity.type
_entity.pdbx_description
1 polymer ?
#
loop_
_entity_poly.entity_id
_entity_poly.type
_entity_poly.pdbx_seq_one_letter_code
_entity_poly.pdbx_strand_id
1 'polypeptide(L)'
;MILDKIVELALLEDLSLGDITSDTIFTPETRAQAAVTAKEDLVLCGLETAREVFAAVDAELVFTPLKKDGDFIKKGEKVLTLEGRTLSILKGERTALNFMQRLSGIATAAREYAEIGKKYGVMIVDTRKTQPGLRRLDKYAVRTGGARNHRISLADSVMIKDNHIAAAGSITAAVQKIKAVIGHTPKVEVETTNLAEVKEALQAGADIIM
;
A
#
# COMPACT_ATOMS: atom_id res chain seq x y z
N MET A 1 2.29 9.67 -11.66
CA MET A 1 3.43 10.54 -11.18
C MET A 1 4.25 9.97 -10.03
N ILE A 2 3.73 9.53 -8.88
CA ILE A 2 4.55 8.82 -7.85
C ILE A 2 4.66 7.33 -8.15
N LEU A 3 3.60 6.71 -8.63
CA LEU A 3 3.59 5.28 -8.99
C LEU A 3 4.55 5.02 -10.15
N ASP A 4 4.51 5.85 -11.17
CA ASP A 4 5.45 5.79 -12.32
C ASP A 4 6.92 5.75 -11.87
N LYS A 5 7.29 6.61 -10.90
CA LYS A 5 8.66 6.65 -10.36
C LYS A 5 9.05 5.40 -9.58
N ILE A 6 8.12 4.80 -8.83
CA ILE A 6 8.39 3.57 -8.07
C ILE A 6 8.56 2.39 -9.02
N VAL A 7 7.71 2.29 -10.05
CA VAL A 7 7.82 1.28 -11.11
C VAL A 7 9.13 1.46 -11.87
N GLU A 8 9.47 2.68 -12.26
CA GLU A 8 10.75 2.98 -12.94
C GLU A 8 11.96 2.54 -12.11
N LEU A 9 12.00 2.92 -10.81
CA LEU A 9 13.10 2.53 -9.92
C LEU A 9 13.20 1.02 -9.75
N ALA A 10 12.07 0.32 -9.60
CA ALA A 10 12.05 -1.14 -9.46
C ALA A 10 12.51 -1.85 -10.75
N LEU A 11 12.16 -1.32 -11.92
CA LEU A 11 12.66 -1.84 -13.21
C LEU A 11 14.14 -1.55 -13.41
N LEU A 12 14.62 -0.37 -13.01
CA LEU A 12 16.06 -0.03 -13.06
C LEU A 12 16.88 -0.94 -12.14
N GLU A 13 16.38 -1.30 -10.97
CA GLU A 13 17.03 -2.24 -10.04
C GLU A 13 17.30 -3.60 -10.72
N ASP A 14 16.34 -4.09 -11.50
CA ASP A 14 16.39 -5.45 -12.09
C ASP A 14 16.96 -5.46 -13.52
N LEU A 15 16.71 -4.41 -14.31
CA LEU A 15 17.00 -4.40 -15.75
C LEU A 15 18.07 -3.41 -16.19
N SER A 16 18.72 -2.68 -15.27
CA SER A 16 19.69 -1.64 -15.64
C SER A 16 20.87 -2.12 -16.50
N LEU A 17 21.22 -3.39 -16.39
CA LEU A 17 22.29 -4.04 -17.18
C LEU A 17 21.75 -5.05 -18.22
N GLY A 18 20.43 -5.11 -18.45
CA GLY A 18 19.77 -6.05 -19.36
C GLY A 18 19.47 -7.41 -18.73
N ASP A 19 18.99 -8.36 -19.56
CA ASP A 19 18.68 -9.73 -19.17
C ASP A 19 19.50 -10.71 -19.99
N ILE A 20 20.68 -11.06 -19.48
CA ILE A 20 21.64 -11.93 -20.16
C ILE A 20 20.99 -13.25 -20.59
N THR A 21 20.11 -13.83 -19.77
CA THR A 21 19.47 -15.10 -20.06
C THR A 21 18.49 -14.98 -21.20
N SER A 22 17.50 -14.12 -21.05
CA SER A 22 16.44 -14.00 -22.04
C SER A 22 16.95 -13.41 -23.36
N ASP A 23 17.84 -12.40 -23.31
CA ASP A 23 18.42 -11.78 -24.48
C ASP A 23 19.35 -12.73 -25.27
N THR A 24 19.84 -13.81 -24.63
CA THR A 24 20.63 -14.86 -25.30
C THR A 24 19.76 -15.95 -25.94
N ILE A 25 18.63 -16.29 -25.29
CA ILE A 25 17.80 -17.43 -25.71
C ILE A 25 16.77 -17.02 -26.78
N PHE A 26 16.20 -15.81 -26.66
CA PHE A 26 15.08 -15.39 -27.49
C PHE A 26 15.45 -14.24 -28.42
N THR A 27 14.78 -14.20 -29.58
CA THR A 27 14.88 -13.05 -30.51
C THR A 27 13.74 -12.04 -30.23
N PRO A 28 13.86 -10.78 -30.69
CA PRO A 28 12.81 -9.77 -30.52
C PRO A 28 11.47 -10.15 -31.12
N GLU A 29 11.45 -11.07 -32.12
CA GLU A 29 10.25 -11.55 -32.81
C GLU A 29 9.54 -12.67 -32.05
N THR A 30 10.23 -13.33 -31.11
CA THR A 30 9.66 -14.45 -30.34
C THR A 30 8.48 -13.97 -29.51
N ARG A 31 7.34 -14.61 -29.69
CA ARG A 31 6.09 -14.28 -28.98
C ARG A 31 5.63 -15.42 -28.09
N ALA A 32 4.96 -15.06 -26.99
CA ALA A 32 4.41 -16.02 -26.05
C ALA A 32 3.08 -15.54 -25.46
N GLN A 33 2.37 -16.49 -24.86
CA GLN A 33 1.27 -16.24 -23.94
C GLN A 33 1.67 -16.73 -22.55
N ALA A 34 1.35 -15.96 -21.52
CA ALA A 34 1.60 -16.30 -20.13
C ALA A 34 0.36 -16.05 -19.26
N ALA A 35 0.32 -16.67 -18.10
CA ALA A 35 -0.72 -16.46 -17.12
C ALA A 35 -0.14 -16.38 -15.71
N VAL A 36 -0.61 -15.44 -14.91
CA VAL A 36 -0.32 -15.39 -13.49
C VAL A 36 -1.37 -16.19 -12.73
N THR A 37 -0.91 -17.11 -11.89
CA THR A 37 -1.76 -18.05 -11.13
C THR A 37 -1.46 -17.93 -9.64
N ALA A 38 -2.51 -17.86 -8.83
CA ALA A 38 -2.38 -17.82 -7.37
C ALA A 38 -1.77 -19.11 -6.83
N LYS A 39 -0.77 -19.03 -5.96
CA LYS A 39 -0.13 -20.18 -5.31
C LYS A 39 -0.73 -20.54 -3.96
N GLU A 40 -1.55 -19.66 -3.41
CA GLU A 40 -2.29 -19.81 -2.16
C GLU A 40 -3.61 -19.05 -2.23
N ASP A 41 -4.49 -19.22 -1.25
CA ASP A 41 -5.70 -18.42 -1.08
C ASP A 41 -5.32 -17.00 -0.65
N LEU A 42 -5.85 -15.98 -1.31
CA LEU A 42 -5.48 -14.58 -1.06
C LEU A 42 -6.57 -13.58 -1.46
N VAL A 43 -6.46 -12.37 -0.97
CA VAL A 43 -7.17 -11.21 -1.52
C VAL A 43 -6.26 -10.54 -2.55
N LEU A 44 -6.69 -10.53 -3.81
CA LEU A 44 -5.90 -9.97 -4.91
C LEU A 44 -5.76 -8.46 -4.75
N CYS A 45 -4.53 -7.97 -4.95
CA CYS A 45 -4.24 -6.54 -4.98
C CYS A 45 -3.00 -6.25 -5.81
N GLY A 46 -3.03 -5.16 -6.60
CA GLY A 46 -1.89 -4.68 -7.34
C GLY A 46 -1.95 -4.91 -8.86
N LEU A 47 -3.11 -5.23 -9.41
CA LEU A 47 -3.28 -5.44 -10.87
C LEU A 47 -2.88 -4.21 -11.68
N GLU A 48 -3.24 -3.00 -11.23
CA GLU A 48 -2.88 -1.77 -11.95
C GLU A 48 -1.37 -1.51 -11.88
N THR A 49 -0.74 -1.74 -10.73
CA THR A 49 0.73 -1.64 -10.61
C THR A 49 1.44 -2.65 -11.52
N ALA A 50 0.93 -3.88 -11.61
CA ALA A 50 1.48 -4.88 -12.52
C ALA A 50 1.31 -4.47 -13.99
N ARG A 51 0.16 -3.88 -14.36
CA ARG A 51 -0.07 -3.34 -15.69
C ARG A 51 0.94 -2.24 -16.03
N GLU A 52 1.18 -1.30 -15.11
CA GLU A 52 2.16 -0.24 -15.31
C GLU A 52 3.57 -0.78 -15.49
N VAL A 53 3.96 -1.83 -14.73
CA VAL A 53 5.25 -2.50 -14.92
C VAL A 53 5.37 -3.05 -16.34
N PHE A 54 4.39 -3.82 -16.81
CA PHE A 54 4.44 -4.38 -18.15
C PHE A 54 4.37 -3.33 -19.25
N ALA A 55 3.55 -2.30 -19.08
CA ALA A 55 3.47 -1.19 -20.01
C ALA A 55 4.76 -0.36 -20.09
N ALA A 56 5.50 -0.23 -18.97
CA ALA A 56 6.79 0.45 -18.94
C ALA A 56 7.89 -0.37 -19.65
N VAL A 57 7.80 -1.69 -19.62
CA VAL A 57 8.72 -2.59 -20.37
C VAL A 57 8.36 -2.61 -21.86
N ASP A 58 7.07 -2.73 -22.18
CA ASP A 58 6.59 -2.84 -23.56
C ASP A 58 5.10 -2.48 -23.64
N ALA A 59 4.80 -1.32 -24.21
CA ALA A 59 3.43 -0.84 -24.38
C ALA A 59 2.58 -1.68 -25.35
N GLU A 60 3.18 -2.56 -26.15
CA GLU A 60 2.46 -3.45 -27.07
C GLU A 60 2.02 -4.77 -26.40
N LEU A 61 2.43 -5.04 -25.14
CA LEU A 61 1.94 -6.21 -24.42
C LEU A 61 0.43 -6.12 -24.16
N VAL A 62 -0.28 -7.18 -24.50
CA VAL A 62 -1.70 -7.32 -24.16
C VAL A 62 -1.81 -7.88 -22.76
N PHE A 63 -2.22 -7.02 -21.82
CA PHE A 63 -2.46 -7.36 -20.42
C PHE A 63 -3.97 -7.53 -20.21
N THR A 64 -4.42 -8.74 -19.92
CA THR A 64 -5.85 -9.05 -19.72
C THR A 64 -6.09 -9.51 -18.28
N PRO A 65 -6.68 -8.67 -17.42
CA PRO A 65 -7.10 -9.09 -16.08
C PRO A 65 -8.30 -10.04 -16.17
N LEU A 66 -8.24 -11.14 -15.44
CA LEU A 66 -9.34 -12.12 -15.30
C LEU A 66 -10.09 -11.93 -13.97
N LYS A 67 -9.54 -11.17 -13.07
CA LYS A 67 -10.03 -10.84 -11.73
C LYS A 67 -9.80 -9.36 -11.48
N LYS A 68 -10.28 -8.85 -10.34
CA LYS A 68 -10.09 -7.45 -9.93
C LYS A 68 -9.50 -7.38 -8.51
N ASP A 69 -8.88 -6.26 -8.20
CA ASP A 69 -8.39 -6.00 -6.84
C ASP A 69 -9.55 -6.07 -5.83
N GLY A 70 -9.32 -6.76 -4.71
CA GLY A 70 -10.32 -7.04 -3.68
C GLY A 70 -11.04 -8.39 -3.83
N ASP A 71 -10.94 -9.07 -4.97
CA ASP A 71 -11.48 -10.42 -5.12
C ASP A 71 -10.72 -11.41 -4.23
N PHE A 72 -11.45 -12.33 -3.61
CA PHE A 72 -10.86 -13.47 -2.93
C PHE A 72 -10.54 -14.56 -3.96
N ILE A 73 -9.30 -14.92 -4.08
CA ILE A 73 -8.77 -15.86 -5.08
C ILE A 73 -8.36 -17.16 -4.40
N LYS A 74 -8.79 -18.28 -4.96
CA LYS A 74 -8.37 -19.60 -4.51
C LYS A 74 -7.05 -20.01 -5.15
N LYS A 75 -6.27 -20.80 -4.42
CA LYS A 75 -5.08 -21.45 -4.95
C LYS A 75 -5.37 -22.15 -6.29
N GLY A 76 -4.54 -21.90 -7.30
CA GLY A 76 -4.68 -22.45 -8.63
C GLY A 76 -5.51 -21.60 -9.60
N GLU A 77 -6.23 -20.56 -9.15
CA GLU A 77 -6.96 -19.68 -10.05
C GLU A 77 -6.02 -18.74 -10.81
N LYS A 78 -6.33 -18.53 -12.10
CA LYS A 78 -5.66 -17.53 -12.93
C LYS A 78 -6.22 -16.14 -12.61
N VAL A 79 -5.31 -15.17 -12.44
CA VAL A 79 -5.69 -13.78 -12.11
C VAL A 79 -5.54 -12.82 -13.27
N LEU A 80 -4.62 -13.08 -14.21
CA LEU A 80 -4.42 -12.33 -15.43
C LEU A 80 -3.72 -13.18 -16.49
N THR A 81 -3.81 -12.75 -17.75
CA THR A 81 -3.01 -13.28 -18.86
C THR A 81 -2.24 -12.16 -19.55
N LEU A 82 -1.14 -12.55 -20.17
CA LEU A 82 -0.25 -11.69 -20.96
C LEU A 82 -0.06 -12.33 -22.34
N GLU A 83 0.00 -11.49 -23.37
CA GLU A 83 0.36 -11.92 -24.70
C GLU A 83 1.26 -10.87 -25.37
N GLY A 84 2.34 -11.31 -26.00
CA GLY A 84 3.26 -10.41 -26.70
C GLY A 84 4.66 -10.96 -26.85
N ARG A 85 5.64 -10.06 -26.91
CA ARG A 85 7.06 -10.42 -27.01
C ARG A 85 7.50 -11.20 -25.77
N THR A 86 8.12 -12.37 -25.98
CA THR A 86 8.61 -13.22 -24.89
C THR A 86 9.58 -12.47 -23.99
N LEU A 87 10.52 -11.74 -24.60
CA LEU A 87 11.49 -10.91 -23.87
C LEU A 87 10.81 -9.90 -22.95
N SER A 88 9.75 -9.22 -23.43
CA SER A 88 9.04 -8.22 -22.66
C SER A 88 8.27 -8.82 -21.47
N ILE A 89 7.65 -9.99 -21.68
CA ILE A 89 6.97 -10.72 -20.60
C ILE A 89 7.96 -11.12 -19.52
N LEU A 90 9.09 -11.72 -19.87
CA LEU A 90 10.09 -12.21 -18.92
C LEU A 90 10.74 -11.05 -18.15
N LYS A 91 11.08 -9.95 -18.83
CA LYS A 91 11.68 -8.76 -18.21
C LYS A 91 10.76 -8.06 -17.21
N GLY A 92 9.43 -8.08 -17.43
CA GLY A 92 8.46 -7.46 -16.51
C GLY A 92 8.01 -8.36 -15.38
N GLU A 93 8.13 -9.68 -15.53
CA GLU A 93 7.51 -10.69 -14.66
C GLU A 93 7.89 -10.52 -13.19
N ARG A 94 9.17 -10.49 -12.86
CA ARG A 94 9.63 -10.48 -11.46
C ARG A 94 9.17 -9.23 -10.74
N THR A 95 9.38 -8.08 -11.35
CA THR A 95 8.96 -6.78 -10.78
C THR A 95 7.45 -6.71 -10.58
N ALA A 96 6.65 -7.12 -11.57
CA ALA A 96 5.20 -7.15 -11.48
C ALA A 96 4.72 -8.09 -10.36
N LEU A 97 5.28 -9.31 -10.28
CA LEU A 97 4.94 -10.27 -9.23
C LEU A 97 5.35 -9.80 -7.84
N ASN A 98 6.48 -9.11 -7.68
CA ASN A 98 6.91 -8.57 -6.40
C ASN A 98 5.89 -7.55 -5.86
N PHE A 99 5.39 -6.64 -6.69
CA PHE A 99 4.33 -5.72 -6.29
C PHE A 99 3.03 -6.46 -5.97
N MET A 100 2.56 -7.35 -6.84
CA MET A 100 1.30 -8.09 -6.62
C MET A 100 1.36 -8.95 -5.36
N GLN A 101 2.44 -9.68 -5.13
CA GLN A 101 2.62 -10.53 -3.94
C GLN A 101 2.59 -9.72 -2.66
N ARG A 102 3.36 -8.61 -2.62
CA ARG A 102 3.37 -7.70 -1.47
C ARG A 102 1.98 -7.13 -1.20
N LEU A 103 1.35 -6.55 -2.21
CA LEU A 103 0.07 -5.88 -2.05
C LEU A 103 -1.05 -6.86 -1.72
N SER A 104 -1.07 -8.04 -2.32
CA SER A 104 -2.04 -9.08 -2.00
C SER A 104 -1.84 -9.63 -0.58
N GLY A 105 -0.59 -9.78 -0.12
CA GLY A 105 -0.30 -10.18 1.26
C GLY A 105 -0.84 -9.16 2.28
N ILE A 106 -0.63 -7.85 2.03
CA ILE A 106 -1.18 -6.78 2.88
C ILE A 106 -2.72 -6.78 2.84
N ALA A 107 -3.31 -6.91 1.65
CA ALA A 107 -4.77 -6.93 1.49
C ALA A 107 -5.40 -8.15 2.18
N THR A 108 -4.75 -9.31 2.12
CA THR A 108 -5.20 -10.54 2.78
C THR A 108 -5.19 -10.38 4.31
N ALA A 109 -4.08 -9.93 4.88
CA ALA A 109 -3.98 -9.66 6.30
C ALA A 109 -5.00 -8.59 6.74
N ALA A 110 -5.12 -7.50 5.97
CA ALA A 110 -6.09 -6.44 6.26
C ALA A 110 -7.54 -6.95 6.25
N ARG A 111 -7.87 -7.89 5.36
CA ARG A 111 -9.20 -8.54 5.31
C ARG A 111 -9.48 -9.31 6.60
N GLU A 112 -8.54 -10.09 7.09
CA GLU A 112 -8.72 -10.87 8.32
C GLU A 112 -9.03 -9.96 9.52
N TYR A 113 -8.23 -8.89 9.71
CA TYR A 113 -8.49 -7.91 10.76
C TYR A 113 -9.80 -7.15 10.58
N ALA A 114 -10.12 -6.74 9.35
CA ALA A 114 -11.36 -6.03 9.05
C ALA A 114 -12.61 -6.87 9.36
N GLU A 115 -12.60 -8.16 9.02
CA GLU A 115 -13.71 -9.08 9.33
C GLU A 115 -13.87 -9.33 10.84
N ILE A 116 -12.78 -9.38 11.59
CA ILE A 116 -12.83 -9.42 13.07
C ILE A 116 -13.42 -8.12 13.61
N GLY A 117 -12.88 -6.97 13.18
CA GLY A 117 -13.37 -5.67 13.63
C GLY A 117 -14.86 -5.46 13.37
N LYS A 118 -15.35 -5.90 12.21
CA LYS A 118 -16.75 -5.84 11.82
C LYS A 118 -17.68 -6.58 12.81
N LYS A 119 -17.24 -7.73 13.34
CA LYS A 119 -18.02 -8.51 14.33
C LYS A 119 -18.27 -7.74 15.63
N TYR A 120 -17.38 -6.84 15.98
CA TYR A 120 -17.42 -6.06 17.21
C TYR A 120 -17.79 -4.58 16.99
N GLY A 121 -18.17 -4.20 15.76
CA GLY A 121 -18.47 -2.81 15.42
C GLY A 121 -17.25 -1.88 15.50
N VAL A 122 -16.02 -2.42 15.38
CA VAL A 122 -14.76 -1.70 15.48
C VAL A 122 -14.18 -1.49 14.10
N MET A 123 -13.72 -0.27 13.84
CA MET A 123 -13.01 0.08 12.60
C MET A 123 -11.51 -0.22 12.76
N ILE A 124 -10.97 -1.05 11.88
CA ILE A 124 -9.52 -1.28 11.79
C ILE A 124 -8.90 -0.24 10.86
N VAL A 125 -7.83 0.39 11.34
CA VAL A 125 -7.09 1.41 10.59
C VAL A 125 -5.59 1.07 10.54
N ASP A 126 -4.93 1.53 9.48
CA ASP A 126 -3.48 1.39 9.33
C ASP A 126 -2.69 2.45 10.11
N THR A 127 -1.39 2.47 9.90
CA THR A 127 -0.48 3.45 10.47
C THR A 127 0.45 4.05 9.40
N ARG A 128 1.39 4.90 9.82
CA ARG A 128 2.51 5.37 8.98
C ARG A 128 3.75 4.47 9.05
N LYS A 129 3.69 3.36 9.76
CA LYS A 129 4.76 2.35 9.84
C LYS A 129 4.74 1.46 8.60
N THR A 130 4.97 2.06 7.44
CA THR A 130 4.97 1.42 6.12
C THR A 130 6.39 1.27 5.60
N GLN A 131 6.56 0.46 4.56
CA GLN A 131 7.83 0.36 3.85
C GLN A 131 8.20 1.73 3.24
N PRO A 132 9.44 2.22 3.42
CA PRO A 132 9.88 3.45 2.78
C PRO A 132 9.61 3.44 1.27
N GLY A 133 9.07 4.55 0.76
CA GLY A 133 8.69 4.68 -0.66
C GLY A 133 7.35 4.07 -1.04
N LEU A 134 6.88 3.00 -0.37
CA LEU A 134 5.71 2.23 -0.79
C LEU A 134 4.40 2.62 -0.07
N ARG A 135 4.38 3.66 0.76
CA ARG A 135 3.22 4.00 1.61
C ARG A 135 1.89 4.10 0.86
N ARG A 136 1.87 4.69 -0.32
CA ARG A 136 0.63 4.82 -1.10
C ARG A 136 0.09 3.46 -1.53
N LEU A 137 0.98 2.57 -1.96
CA LEU A 137 0.64 1.20 -2.34
C LEU A 137 0.22 0.37 -1.13
N ASP A 138 0.98 0.42 -0.02
CA ASP A 138 0.64 -0.29 1.21
C ASP A 138 -0.75 0.13 1.73
N LYS A 139 -1.04 1.44 1.75
CA LYS A 139 -2.34 1.97 2.19
C LYS A 139 -3.47 1.65 1.21
N TYR A 140 -3.19 1.59 -0.09
CA TYR A 140 -4.14 1.10 -1.08
C TYR A 140 -4.50 -0.37 -0.80
N ALA A 141 -3.52 -1.23 -0.55
CA ALA A 141 -3.72 -2.63 -0.24
C ALA A 141 -4.54 -2.84 1.06
N VAL A 142 -4.30 -2.03 2.09
CA VAL A 142 -5.10 -2.05 3.33
C VAL A 142 -6.58 -1.77 3.03
N ARG A 143 -6.90 -0.76 2.20
CA ARG A 143 -8.29 -0.47 1.81
C ARG A 143 -8.89 -1.58 0.96
N THR A 144 -8.12 -2.15 0.05
CA THR A 144 -8.53 -3.27 -0.79
C THR A 144 -8.90 -4.50 0.06
N GLY A 145 -8.19 -4.71 1.17
CA GLY A 145 -8.53 -5.72 2.17
C GLY A 145 -9.80 -5.43 2.98
N GLY A 146 -10.32 -4.20 2.96
CA GLY A 146 -11.54 -3.82 3.68
C GLY A 146 -11.32 -3.06 5.00
N ALA A 147 -10.09 -2.83 5.40
CA ALA A 147 -9.74 -1.93 6.49
C ALA A 147 -9.71 -0.47 6.01
N ARG A 148 -9.37 0.49 6.87
CA ARG A 148 -9.33 1.91 6.51
C ARG A 148 -7.95 2.51 6.72
N ASN A 149 -7.72 3.66 6.09
CA ASN A 149 -6.48 4.39 6.28
C ASN A 149 -6.60 5.40 7.41
N HIS A 150 -5.59 5.44 8.28
CA HIS A 150 -5.24 6.58 9.07
C HIS A 150 -4.50 7.60 8.19
N ARG A 151 -4.05 8.74 8.75
CA ARG A 151 -3.34 9.78 8.00
C ARG A 151 -2.23 9.21 7.11
N ILE A 152 -2.11 9.73 5.89
CA ILE A 152 -1.11 9.30 4.92
C ILE A 152 0.24 9.99 5.14
N SER A 153 0.20 11.22 5.64
CA SER A 153 1.37 12.08 5.85
C SER A 153 1.28 12.86 7.16
N LEU A 154 2.24 13.71 7.42
CA LEU A 154 2.21 14.63 8.57
C LEU A 154 1.26 15.82 8.33
N ALA A 155 0.81 16.03 7.10
CA ALA A 155 -0.04 17.15 6.72
C ALA A 155 -1.54 16.86 6.80
N ASP A 156 -1.96 15.58 6.93
CA ASP A 156 -3.38 15.22 6.82
C ASP A 156 -4.17 15.42 8.11
N SER A 157 -3.54 15.18 9.26
CA SER A 157 -4.14 15.38 10.57
C SER A 157 -3.07 15.58 11.64
N VAL A 158 -3.46 16.24 12.72
CA VAL A 158 -2.59 16.44 13.88
C VAL A 158 -2.56 15.17 14.72
N MET A 159 -1.35 14.76 15.12
CA MET A 159 -1.15 13.72 16.11
C MET A 159 -0.04 14.16 17.06
N ILE A 160 -0.40 14.42 18.30
CA ILE A 160 0.49 14.79 19.39
C ILE A 160 0.99 13.50 20.03
N LYS A 161 2.29 13.38 20.17
CA LYS A 161 3.00 12.22 20.71
C LYS A 161 3.91 12.62 21.87
N ASP A 162 4.46 11.63 22.55
CA ASP A 162 5.40 11.76 23.67
C ASP A 162 6.44 12.87 23.46
N ASN A 163 7.14 12.87 22.33
CA ASN A 163 8.15 13.87 22.01
C ASN A 163 7.56 15.28 21.86
N HIS A 164 6.34 15.41 21.35
CA HIS A 164 5.65 16.70 21.25
C HIS A 164 5.23 17.20 22.64
N ILE A 165 4.75 16.30 23.50
CA ILE A 165 4.32 16.59 24.87
C ILE A 165 5.53 17.04 25.69
N ALA A 166 6.63 16.29 25.62
CA ALA A 166 7.88 16.62 26.32
C ALA A 166 8.42 18.01 25.92
N ALA A 167 8.44 18.30 24.61
CA ALA A 167 8.91 19.58 24.10
C ALA A 167 7.96 20.76 24.39
N ALA A 168 6.66 20.51 24.47
CA ALA A 168 5.66 21.53 24.79
C ALA A 168 5.49 21.79 26.29
N GLY A 169 5.89 20.81 27.13
CA GLY A 169 5.80 20.83 28.59
C GLY A 169 4.58 20.09 29.14
N SER A 170 3.48 19.96 28.39
CA SER A 170 2.27 19.19 28.77
C SER A 170 1.40 18.91 27.53
N ILE A 171 0.44 18.00 27.69
CA ILE A 171 -0.60 17.73 26.67
C ILE A 171 -1.42 19.00 26.44
N THR A 172 -1.85 19.66 27.50
CA THR A 172 -2.63 20.91 27.43
C THR A 172 -1.91 21.97 26.62
N ALA A 173 -0.62 22.22 26.92
CA ALA A 173 0.17 23.20 26.19
C ALA A 173 0.32 22.85 24.70
N ALA A 174 0.54 21.56 24.38
CA ALA A 174 0.66 21.09 23.01
C ALA A 174 -0.65 21.29 22.25
N VAL A 175 -1.79 20.88 22.80
CA VAL A 175 -3.12 21.01 22.19
C VAL A 175 -3.48 22.50 21.97
N GLN A 176 -3.25 23.35 22.97
CA GLN A 176 -3.53 24.79 22.87
C GLN A 176 -2.71 25.47 21.77
N LYS A 177 -1.39 25.19 21.69
CA LYS A 177 -0.53 25.71 20.62
C LYS A 177 -1.02 25.31 19.23
N ILE A 178 -1.43 24.06 19.08
CA ILE A 178 -1.97 23.55 17.80
C ILE A 178 -3.30 24.28 17.47
N LYS A 179 -4.26 24.28 18.39
CA LYS A 179 -5.59 24.87 18.17
C LYS A 179 -5.57 26.38 17.89
N ALA A 180 -4.54 27.06 18.34
CA ALA A 180 -4.39 28.49 18.08
C ALA A 180 -4.07 28.81 16.60
N VAL A 181 -3.57 27.84 15.82
CA VAL A 181 -3.10 28.07 14.44
C VAL A 181 -3.74 27.18 13.38
N ILE A 182 -4.28 26.01 13.75
CA ILE A 182 -4.95 25.15 12.78
C ILE A 182 -6.36 25.64 12.46
N GLY A 183 -6.84 25.39 11.23
CA GLY A 183 -8.23 25.59 10.86
C GLY A 183 -9.19 24.64 11.60
N HIS A 184 -10.47 24.76 11.33
CA HIS A 184 -11.53 23.99 12.01
C HIS A 184 -11.70 22.55 11.49
N THR A 185 -11.11 22.21 10.35
CA THR A 185 -11.29 20.89 9.72
C THR A 185 -10.34 19.80 10.24
N PRO A 186 -9.04 20.06 10.53
CA PRO A 186 -8.15 18.99 11.03
C PRO A 186 -8.50 18.62 12.47
N LYS A 187 -8.62 17.30 12.71
CA LYS A 187 -8.78 16.75 14.06
C LYS A 187 -7.42 16.71 14.78
N VAL A 188 -7.47 16.91 16.10
CA VAL A 188 -6.32 16.80 16.99
C VAL A 188 -6.39 15.47 17.74
N GLU A 189 -5.49 14.55 17.41
CA GLU A 189 -5.32 13.29 18.08
C GLU A 189 -4.15 13.36 19.08
N VAL A 190 -4.32 12.76 20.27
CA VAL A 190 -3.30 12.70 21.32
C VAL A 190 -3.05 11.27 21.69
N GLU A 191 -1.78 10.84 21.57
CA GLU A 191 -1.29 9.55 22.06
C GLU A 191 -1.03 9.66 23.56
N THR A 192 -1.63 8.76 24.36
CA THR A 192 -1.57 8.77 25.85
C THR A 192 -1.05 7.44 26.35
N THR A 193 -0.36 7.45 27.49
CA THR A 193 0.25 6.26 28.09
C THR A 193 -0.42 5.83 29.39
N ASN A 194 -1.27 6.69 29.97
CA ASN A 194 -1.92 6.43 31.26
C ASN A 194 -3.23 7.24 31.40
N LEU A 195 -4.05 6.90 32.41
CA LEU A 195 -5.34 7.52 32.65
C LEU A 195 -5.26 9.00 33.04
N ALA A 196 -4.15 9.46 33.61
CA ALA A 196 -3.98 10.88 33.91
C ALA A 196 -3.83 11.69 32.61
N GLU A 197 -3.05 11.20 31.66
CA GLU A 197 -2.90 11.77 30.33
C GLU A 197 -4.21 11.75 29.54
N VAL A 198 -5.00 10.68 29.64
CA VAL A 198 -6.35 10.61 29.03
C VAL A 198 -7.23 11.74 29.55
N LYS A 199 -7.25 11.96 30.89
CA LYS A 199 -8.02 13.06 31.50
C LYS A 199 -7.54 14.44 31.05
N GLU A 200 -6.23 14.64 30.99
CA GLU A 200 -5.63 15.88 30.51
C GLU A 200 -6.00 16.15 29.05
N ALA A 201 -5.87 15.13 28.17
CA ALA A 201 -6.22 15.23 26.76
C ALA A 201 -7.71 15.58 26.54
N LEU A 202 -8.61 14.97 27.33
CA LEU A 202 -10.04 15.31 27.36
C LEU A 202 -10.28 16.77 27.75
N GLN A 203 -9.66 17.21 28.84
CA GLN A 203 -9.80 18.60 29.33
C GLN A 203 -9.20 19.61 28.36
N ALA A 204 -8.10 19.27 27.69
CA ALA A 204 -7.50 20.11 26.64
C ALA A 204 -8.34 20.16 25.35
N GLY A 205 -9.34 19.28 25.23
CA GLY A 205 -10.25 19.21 24.08
C GLY A 205 -9.64 18.50 22.88
N ALA A 206 -8.89 17.44 23.07
CA ALA A 206 -8.48 16.53 21.99
C ALA A 206 -9.72 15.95 21.30
N ASP A 207 -9.67 15.80 19.97
CA ASP A 207 -10.77 15.21 19.19
C ASP A 207 -10.71 13.69 19.17
N ILE A 208 -9.50 13.14 19.31
CA ILE A 208 -9.21 11.68 19.34
C ILE A 208 -8.16 11.45 20.43
N ILE A 209 -8.33 10.39 21.21
CA ILE A 209 -7.39 9.96 22.24
C ILE A 209 -7.00 8.50 21.94
N MET A 210 -5.70 8.22 21.86
CA MET A 210 -5.13 6.92 21.58
C MET A 210 -4.22 6.50 22.74
#